data_6ba6723fc0d1e80470a0488739d5c45f
#
_entry.id   6ba6723fc0d1e80470a0488739d5c45f
#
_cell.length_a   1.000
_cell.length_b   1.000
_cell.length_c   1.000
_cell.angle_alpha   90.00
_cell.angle_beta   90.00
_cell.angle_gamma   90.00
#
_symmetry.space_group_name_H-M   'P 1'
#
loop_
_entity.id
_entity.type
_entity.pdbx_description
1 polymer ?
#
loop_
_entity_poly.entity_id
_entity_poly.type
_entity_poly.pdbx_seq_one_letter_code
_entity_poly.pdbx_strand_id
1 'polypeptide(L)'
;MGKIIGIDLGTTNSAFAYLLAGKPEVITNAEGNRTTPSVVAINKKGERLVGQVAQRQRVTNPKNTIYGVKRLIGRKFSDKEVQKDLDIMPYKIVKKGTGVAVEMGGKEYTPEEVSAMILSKIKADAEAFLGEKVTEAVITVPAYFDDSQRQATKDAGKIAGLEVKRIINEPTAAALAYGLEKSKNDETIVVFDLGGGTFDVSVLELGDGVFEVKSTNGDTHLGGEDFDNAIVNYFLDDFKSKEGIDLRKDNAAMQRLKDEAEKAKKELSTVTEYEVNIPFITADADGPKHFELSLTRAKLEDLVKDLLARLDGPVEKALKDAKLSKSDINNVVMVGGMTRMPAVVERVKKLFGKDPMQGVNPDEVVAVGAAIQGGVLAGDVKDVLLLDVTPLSLGIETMGGVSTKLIERNTTVPTSKSEVFSTAADNQPQVEIHVLQGEREFANDNKSLGRFVLDGIAPAPRGVPQIEVTFNIDANGILNVTAKDKGTGKEQSITIQNSGNMSKEDIEKAQKEAEMHADEDKKKRETVDAKNQLENAIYQAKKMPDEFKDKISDDDKKAIDEAVKEAEKHKDADDKDELEAAVKALNDAIMPIGAKMYQQAADDKKADESKDDKKSDKDEPVEGEVVDEK
;
A
#
# COMPACT_ATOMS: atom_id res chain seq x y z
N MET A 1 -18.36 -20.39 4.77
CA MET A 1 -17.49 -19.35 5.37
C MET A 1 -17.12 -18.41 4.24
N GLY A 2 -17.16 -17.09 4.47
CA GLY A 2 -16.73 -16.12 3.47
C GLY A 2 -15.23 -16.29 3.17
N LYS A 3 -14.79 -15.90 1.98
CA LYS A 3 -13.35 -15.93 1.66
C LYS A 3 -12.62 -14.83 2.43
N ILE A 4 -11.50 -15.19 3.01
CA ILE A 4 -10.57 -14.23 3.63
C ILE A 4 -9.64 -13.72 2.54
N ILE A 5 -9.61 -12.40 2.31
CA ILE A 5 -8.64 -11.80 1.39
C ILE A 5 -7.40 -11.31 2.14
N GLY A 6 -6.24 -11.40 1.49
CA GLY A 6 -5.01 -10.78 1.96
C GLY A 6 -4.85 -9.41 1.32
N ILE A 7 -4.57 -8.40 2.13
CA ILE A 7 -4.42 -7.01 1.68
C ILE A 7 -3.06 -6.48 2.11
N ASP A 8 -2.25 -6.08 1.15
CA ASP A 8 -1.13 -5.18 1.35
C ASP A 8 -1.63 -3.73 1.27
N LEU A 9 -1.77 -3.08 2.43
CA LEU A 9 -2.15 -1.68 2.52
C LEU A 9 -0.90 -0.80 2.44
N GLY A 10 -0.36 -0.60 1.24
CA GLY A 10 0.89 0.11 1.02
C GLY A 10 0.77 1.64 1.12
N THR A 11 1.91 2.32 1.36
CA THR A 11 1.98 3.79 1.45
C THR A 11 1.59 4.46 0.12
N THR A 12 2.09 3.92 -0.98
CA THR A 12 1.88 4.48 -2.33
C THR A 12 0.87 3.67 -3.13
N ASN A 13 1.00 2.34 -3.12
CA ASN A 13 0.10 1.41 -3.79
C ASN A 13 -0.29 0.29 -2.85
N SER A 14 -1.52 -0.19 -2.98
CA SER A 14 -2.04 -1.36 -2.28
C SER A 14 -2.27 -2.50 -3.26
N ALA A 15 -2.07 -3.73 -2.81
CA ALA A 15 -2.35 -4.94 -3.55
C ALA A 15 -3.22 -5.88 -2.72
N PHE A 16 -3.96 -6.76 -3.37
CA PHE A 16 -4.81 -7.72 -2.67
C PHE A 16 -4.90 -9.03 -3.44
N ALA A 17 -4.99 -10.11 -2.67
CA ALA A 17 -4.95 -11.46 -3.16
C ALA A 17 -5.92 -12.36 -2.37
N TYR A 18 -6.23 -13.51 -2.91
CA TYR A 18 -7.04 -14.53 -2.25
C TYR A 18 -6.46 -15.92 -2.50
N LEU A 19 -6.96 -16.90 -1.78
CA LEU A 19 -6.55 -18.30 -1.97
C LEU A 19 -7.59 -19.02 -2.85
N LEU A 20 -7.15 -19.55 -3.98
CA LEU A 20 -7.94 -20.40 -4.87
C LEU A 20 -7.37 -21.82 -4.87
N ALA A 21 -8.14 -22.78 -4.35
CA ALA A 21 -7.74 -24.19 -4.28
C ALA A 21 -6.31 -24.40 -3.71
N GLY A 22 -5.96 -23.66 -2.65
CA GLY A 22 -4.67 -23.74 -1.97
C GLY A 22 -3.55 -22.94 -2.65
N LYS A 23 -3.82 -22.26 -3.76
CA LYS A 23 -2.85 -21.38 -4.45
C LYS A 23 -3.25 -19.91 -4.32
N PRO A 24 -2.32 -19.02 -3.96
CA PRO A 24 -2.61 -17.60 -3.89
C PRO A 24 -2.70 -16.98 -5.29
N GLU A 25 -3.71 -16.15 -5.49
CA GLU A 25 -3.90 -15.37 -6.72
C GLU A 25 -4.11 -13.90 -6.39
N VAL A 26 -3.39 -13.02 -7.09
CA VAL A 26 -3.55 -11.57 -6.99
C VAL A 26 -4.80 -11.14 -7.74
N ILE A 27 -5.66 -10.40 -7.07
CA ILE A 27 -6.90 -9.87 -7.65
C ILE A 27 -6.58 -8.61 -8.45
N THR A 28 -7.07 -8.54 -9.68
CA THR A 28 -7.04 -7.31 -10.46
C THR A 28 -8.18 -6.37 -10.04
N ASN A 29 -7.88 -5.08 -9.90
CA ASN A 29 -8.90 -4.08 -9.58
C ASN A 29 -9.82 -3.81 -10.79
N ALA A 30 -10.85 -2.99 -10.57
CA ALA A 30 -11.82 -2.64 -11.62
C ALA A 30 -11.20 -1.94 -12.83
N GLU A 31 -10.05 -1.27 -12.65
CA GLU A 31 -9.30 -0.64 -13.72
C GLU A 31 -8.34 -1.60 -14.46
N GLY A 32 -8.38 -2.90 -14.14
CA GLY A 32 -7.55 -3.94 -14.76
C GLY A 32 -6.10 -4.01 -14.26
N ASN A 33 -5.77 -3.29 -13.17
CA ASN A 33 -4.43 -3.28 -12.59
C ASN A 33 -4.32 -4.24 -11.41
N ARG A 34 -3.12 -4.76 -11.17
CA ARG A 34 -2.82 -5.65 -10.04
C ARG A 34 -2.49 -4.90 -8.75
N THR A 35 -2.30 -3.59 -8.85
CA THR A 35 -2.13 -2.67 -7.72
C THR A 35 -3.09 -1.49 -7.83
N THR A 36 -3.50 -0.95 -6.68
CA THR A 36 -4.38 0.21 -6.57
C THR A 36 -3.63 1.33 -5.87
N PRO A 37 -3.51 2.53 -6.46
CA PRO A 37 -2.90 3.67 -5.78
C PRO A 37 -3.60 3.97 -4.44
N SER A 38 -2.82 4.12 -3.37
CA SER A 38 -3.32 4.47 -2.02
C SER A 38 -3.62 5.97 -1.95
N VAL A 39 -4.53 6.43 -2.81
CA VAL A 39 -4.88 7.84 -3.01
C VAL A 39 -6.38 8.03 -2.91
N VAL A 40 -6.79 9.07 -2.18
CA VAL A 40 -8.20 9.48 -2.04
C VAL A 40 -8.33 10.96 -2.39
N ALA A 41 -9.37 11.33 -3.12
CA ALA A 41 -9.63 12.72 -3.46
C ALA A 41 -11.12 13.07 -3.33
N ILE A 42 -11.40 14.36 -3.09
CA ILE A 42 -12.73 14.94 -3.27
C ILE A 42 -12.65 15.87 -4.48
N ASN A 43 -13.47 15.61 -5.49
CA ASN A 43 -13.51 16.42 -6.70
C ASN A 43 -14.32 17.72 -6.49
N LYS A 44 -14.36 18.57 -7.51
CA LYS A 44 -15.11 19.86 -7.46
C LYS A 44 -16.63 19.70 -7.27
N LYS A 45 -17.17 18.53 -7.58
CA LYS A 45 -18.59 18.20 -7.37
C LYS A 45 -18.86 17.67 -5.95
N GLY A 46 -17.84 17.52 -5.10
CA GLY A 46 -17.95 16.94 -3.76
C GLY A 46 -17.93 15.40 -3.74
N GLU A 47 -17.60 14.76 -4.86
CA GLU A 47 -17.58 13.30 -4.98
C GLU A 47 -16.23 12.74 -4.49
N ARG A 48 -16.30 11.63 -3.76
CA ARG A 48 -15.14 10.89 -3.30
C ARG A 48 -14.60 9.98 -4.41
N LEU A 49 -13.31 10.09 -4.68
CA LEU A 49 -12.58 9.28 -5.64
C LEU A 49 -11.48 8.52 -4.91
N VAL A 50 -11.23 7.27 -5.30
CA VAL A 50 -10.19 6.42 -4.69
C VAL A 50 -9.40 5.70 -5.79
N GLY A 51 -8.11 5.50 -5.57
CA GLY A 51 -7.25 4.75 -6.48
C GLY A 51 -6.81 5.56 -7.70
N GLN A 52 -6.81 4.95 -8.87
CA GLN A 52 -6.30 5.53 -10.11
C GLN A 52 -7.01 6.83 -10.50
N VAL A 53 -8.31 6.90 -10.27
CA VAL A 53 -9.13 8.10 -10.60
C VAL A 53 -8.73 9.27 -9.69
N ALA A 54 -8.49 9.01 -8.40
CA ALA A 54 -7.98 10.02 -7.47
C ALA A 54 -6.55 10.45 -7.82
N GLN A 55 -5.69 9.51 -8.19
CA GLN A 55 -4.31 9.77 -8.61
C GLN A 55 -4.23 10.77 -9.77
N ARG A 56 -5.11 10.66 -10.76
CA ARG A 56 -5.16 11.56 -11.92
C ARG A 56 -5.44 13.02 -11.54
N GLN A 57 -6.03 13.28 -10.36
CA GLN A 57 -6.35 14.62 -9.88
C GLN A 57 -5.23 15.27 -9.05
N ARG A 58 -4.14 14.57 -8.74
CA ARG A 58 -3.04 15.09 -7.91
C ARG A 58 -2.52 16.46 -8.38
N VAL A 59 -2.38 16.65 -9.69
CA VAL A 59 -1.89 17.91 -10.27
C VAL A 59 -2.93 19.02 -10.24
N THR A 60 -4.18 18.69 -10.60
CA THR A 60 -5.25 19.70 -10.78
C THR A 60 -6.02 20.02 -9.50
N ASN A 61 -5.92 19.15 -8.50
CA ASN A 61 -6.63 19.26 -7.22
C ASN A 61 -5.75 18.83 -6.03
N PRO A 62 -4.50 19.33 -5.90
CA PRO A 62 -3.53 18.82 -4.93
C PRO A 62 -3.98 18.98 -3.48
N LYS A 63 -4.73 20.04 -3.14
CA LYS A 63 -5.20 20.32 -1.78
C LYS A 63 -6.28 19.34 -1.29
N ASN A 64 -7.01 18.71 -2.22
CA ASN A 64 -8.09 17.76 -1.91
C ASN A 64 -7.77 16.35 -2.39
N THR A 65 -6.49 16.04 -2.62
CA THR A 65 -6.01 14.71 -3.02
C THR A 65 -5.00 14.23 -2.00
N ILE A 66 -5.42 13.26 -1.19
CA ILE A 66 -4.64 12.72 -0.07
C ILE A 66 -3.90 11.46 -0.53
N TYR A 67 -2.61 11.41 -0.28
CA TYR A 67 -1.72 10.27 -0.51
C TYR A 67 -0.69 10.18 0.61
N GLY A 68 0.02 9.06 0.73
CA GLY A 68 1.01 8.87 1.80
C GLY A 68 0.41 8.80 3.21
N VAL A 69 -0.93 8.64 3.35
CA VAL A 69 -1.65 8.69 4.63
C VAL A 69 -1.16 7.65 5.64
N LYS A 70 -0.59 6.54 5.16
CA LYS A 70 0.01 5.49 6.01
C LYS A 70 1.14 6.03 6.90
N ARG A 71 1.85 7.09 6.49
CA ARG A 71 2.86 7.77 7.31
C ARG A 71 2.26 8.49 8.53
N LEU A 72 0.98 8.87 8.45
CA LEU A 72 0.27 9.62 9.49
C LEU A 72 -0.55 8.72 10.43
N ILE A 73 -0.85 7.46 10.02
CA ILE A 73 -1.73 6.57 10.77
C ILE A 73 -1.16 6.25 12.16
N GLY A 74 -2.00 6.34 13.19
CA GLY A 74 -1.62 6.08 14.58
C GLY A 74 -0.61 7.08 15.18
N ARG A 75 -0.34 8.20 14.51
CA ARG A 75 0.62 9.23 14.95
C ARG A 75 -0.04 10.32 15.79
N LYS A 76 0.75 10.92 16.69
CA LYS A 76 0.38 12.16 17.37
C LYS A 76 0.80 13.36 16.53
N PHE A 77 0.02 14.45 16.58
CA PHE A 77 0.36 15.66 15.83
C PHE A 77 1.74 16.23 16.21
N SER A 78 2.17 16.03 17.47
CA SER A 78 3.49 16.49 17.95
C SER A 78 4.67 15.63 17.50
N ASP A 79 4.43 14.50 16.86
CA ASP A 79 5.50 13.60 16.42
C ASP A 79 6.38 14.29 15.37
N LYS A 80 7.70 14.12 15.50
CA LYS A 80 8.69 14.81 14.63
C LYS A 80 8.48 14.47 13.14
N GLU A 81 8.06 13.26 12.87
CA GLU A 81 7.76 12.79 11.52
C GLU A 81 6.56 13.55 10.92
N VAL A 82 5.49 13.73 11.70
CA VAL A 82 4.32 14.52 11.30
C VAL A 82 4.70 15.97 11.05
N GLN A 83 5.54 16.56 11.92
CA GLN A 83 6.00 17.94 11.75
C GLN A 83 6.80 18.15 10.45
N LYS A 84 7.57 17.16 10.02
CA LYS A 84 8.25 17.20 8.71
C LYS A 84 7.26 17.16 7.54
N ASP A 85 6.22 16.33 7.65
CA ASP A 85 5.22 16.17 6.59
C ASP A 85 4.35 17.41 6.41
N LEU A 86 4.20 18.29 7.44
CA LEU A 86 3.49 19.57 7.32
C LEU A 86 4.06 20.48 6.22
N ASP A 87 5.37 20.46 6.02
CA ASP A 87 6.07 21.30 5.05
C ASP A 87 6.15 20.67 3.65
N ILE A 88 5.94 19.35 3.55
CA ILE A 88 6.17 18.58 2.32
C ILE A 88 4.86 18.30 1.58
N MET A 89 3.76 18.06 2.34
CA MET A 89 2.49 17.65 1.75
C MET A 89 1.73 18.84 1.15
N PRO A 90 1.14 18.71 -0.05
CA PRO A 90 0.39 19.79 -0.68
C PRO A 90 -1.01 19.99 -0.08
N TYR A 91 -1.52 19.00 0.65
CA TYR A 91 -2.77 19.04 1.39
C TYR A 91 -2.52 19.43 2.84
N LYS A 92 -3.56 19.89 3.51
CA LYS A 92 -3.44 20.41 4.87
C LYS A 92 -3.55 19.27 5.89
N ILE A 93 -2.54 19.16 6.74
CA ILE A 93 -2.52 18.28 7.91
C ILE A 93 -2.88 19.14 9.13
N VAL A 94 -3.83 18.70 9.95
CA VAL A 94 -4.35 19.43 11.09
C VAL A 94 -4.33 18.58 12.35
N LYS A 95 -4.34 19.26 13.51
CA LYS A 95 -4.42 18.60 14.81
C LYS A 95 -5.88 18.26 15.13
N LYS A 96 -6.15 16.97 15.45
CA LYS A 96 -7.47 16.52 15.94
C LYS A 96 -7.28 15.81 17.29
N GLY A 97 -7.69 16.45 18.37
CA GLY A 97 -7.35 15.95 19.72
C GLY A 97 -5.84 15.95 19.96
N THR A 98 -5.26 14.79 20.27
CA THR A 98 -3.79 14.58 20.33
C THR A 98 -3.25 14.06 18.99
N GLY A 99 -4.10 13.55 18.13
CA GLY A 99 -3.75 12.93 16.86
C GLY A 99 -3.76 13.86 15.66
N VAL A 100 -3.81 13.26 14.49
CA VAL A 100 -3.67 13.90 13.18
C VAL A 100 -4.99 13.76 12.40
N ALA A 101 -5.35 14.78 11.65
CA ALA A 101 -6.34 14.68 10.57
C ALA A 101 -5.83 15.39 9.32
N VAL A 102 -6.44 15.08 8.17
CA VAL A 102 -6.20 15.73 6.89
C VAL A 102 -7.47 16.43 6.42
N GLU A 103 -7.32 17.64 5.87
CA GLU A 103 -8.45 18.38 5.32
C GLU A 103 -8.66 18.03 3.86
N MET A 104 -9.88 17.64 3.50
CA MET A 104 -10.25 17.27 2.14
C MET A 104 -11.71 17.65 1.88
N GLY A 105 -11.99 18.44 0.84
CA GLY A 105 -13.34 18.89 0.52
C GLY A 105 -14.00 19.73 1.62
N GLY A 106 -13.22 20.45 2.43
CA GLY A 106 -13.70 21.27 3.55
C GLY A 106 -14.08 20.48 4.81
N LYS A 107 -13.75 19.18 4.87
CA LYS A 107 -13.94 18.32 6.04
C LYS A 107 -12.61 17.75 6.51
N GLU A 108 -12.51 17.44 7.80
CA GLU A 108 -11.37 16.78 8.41
C GLU A 108 -11.59 15.28 8.48
N TYR A 109 -10.64 14.51 8.00
CA TYR A 109 -10.62 13.04 8.03
C TYR A 109 -9.40 12.54 8.79
N THR A 110 -9.59 11.55 9.64
CA THR A 110 -8.45 10.87 10.28
C THR A 110 -7.71 9.97 9.28
N PRO A 111 -6.45 9.62 9.51
CA PRO A 111 -5.73 8.67 8.68
C PRO A 111 -6.43 7.31 8.58
N GLU A 112 -7.12 6.89 9.64
CA GLU A 112 -7.93 5.67 9.69
C GLU A 112 -9.11 5.75 8.73
N GLU A 113 -9.83 6.89 8.70
CA GLU A 113 -10.95 7.12 7.79
C GLU A 113 -10.50 7.12 6.33
N VAL A 114 -9.36 7.77 6.02
CA VAL A 114 -8.80 7.78 4.66
C VAL A 114 -8.33 6.37 4.24
N SER A 115 -7.67 5.65 5.14
CA SER A 115 -7.26 4.25 4.91
C SER A 115 -8.48 3.33 4.71
N ALA A 116 -9.55 3.57 5.46
CA ALA A 116 -10.81 2.83 5.30
C ALA A 116 -11.45 3.08 3.92
N MET A 117 -11.35 4.28 3.35
CA MET A 117 -11.82 4.56 1.98
C MET A 117 -11.06 3.73 0.95
N ILE A 118 -9.74 3.58 1.12
CA ILE A 118 -8.91 2.72 0.26
C ILE A 118 -9.33 1.25 0.42
N LEU A 119 -9.47 0.78 1.67
CA LEU A 119 -9.89 -0.59 1.96
C LEU A 119 -11.31 -0.89 1.45
N SER A 120 -12.22 0.09 1.49
CA SER A 120 -13.58 -0.04 0.93
C SER A 120 -13.56 -0.23 -0.59
N LYS A 121 -12.68 0.50 -1.30
CA LYS A 121 -12.46 0.29 -2.75
C LYS A 121 -11.93 -1.12 -3.01
N ILE A 122 -10.89 -1.55 -2.29
CA ILE A 122 -10.30 -2.89 -2.42
C ILE A 122 -11.36 -3.97 -2.18
N LYS A 123 -12.18 -3.82 -1.12
CA LYS A 123 -13.30 -4.72 -0.83
C LYS A 123 -14.28 -4.80 -2.00
N ALA A 124 -14.70 -3.65 -2.53
CA ALA A 124 -15.64 -3.59 -3.66
C ALA A 124 -15.05 -4.23 -4.93
N ASP A 125 -13.76 -4.02 -5.20
CA ASP A 125 -13.07 -4.63 -6.33
C ASP A 125 -12.93 -6.14 -6.16
N ALA A 126 -12.60 -6.60 -4.95
CA ALA A 126 -12.54 -8.02 -4.62
C ALA A 126 -13.92 -8.70 -4.76
N GLU A 127 -14.99 -8.08 -4.25
CA GLU A 127 -16.37 -8.58 -4.39
C GLU A 127 -16.79 -8.67 -5.86
N ALA A 128 -16.44 -7.67 -6.67
CA ALA A 128 -16.74 -7.68 -8.11
C ALA A 128 -15.97 -8.78 -8.85
N PHE A 129 -14.70 -9.00 -8.51
CA PHE A 129 -13.87 -10.04 -9.12
C PHE A 129 -14.32 -11.45 -8.72
N LEU A 130 -14.62 -11.65 -7.43
CA LEU A 130 -14.98 -12.97 -6.88
C LEU A 130 -16.45 -13.34 -7.11
N GLY A 131 -17.31 -12.36 -7.40
CA GLY A 131 -18.75 -12.55 -7.54
C GLY A 131 -19.47 -12.87 -6.21
N GLU A 132 -18.82 -12.66 -5.07
CA GLU A 132 -19.36 -12.93 -3.74
C GLU A 132 -18.93 -11.84 -2.73
N LYS A 133 -19.63 -11.75 -1.60
CA LYS A 133 -19.32 -10.78 -0.55
C LYS A 133 -18.01 -11.12 0.17
N VAL A 134 -17.22 -10.08 0.43
CA VAL A 134 -15.97 -10.15 1.21
C VAL A 134 -16.18 -9.45 2.54
N THR A 135 -16.12 -10.21 3.62
CA THR A 135 -16.35 -9.71 5.00
C THR A 135 -15.13 -9.82 5.90
N GLU A 136 -14.13 -10.62 5.52
CA GLU A 136 -12.97 -10.93 6.33
C GLU A 136 -11.67 -10.63 5.57
N ALA A 137 -10.66 -10.14 6.28
CA ALA A 137 -9.36 -9.84 5.69
C ALA A 137 -8.19 -10.10 6.66
N VAL A 138 -7.02 -10.39 6.07
CA VAL A 138 -5.72 -10.23 6.69
C VAL A 138 -5.10 -8.96 6.09
N ILE A 139 -4.69 -8.02 6.93
CA ILE A 139 -4.11 -6.74 6.49
C ILE A 139 -2.66 -6.65 6.96
N THR A 140 -1.78 -6.18 6.09
CA THR A 140 -0.36 -6.06 6.41
C THR A 140 0.00 -4.69 6.97
N VAL A 141 1.05 -4.67 7.76
CA VAL A 141 1.68 -3.45 8.29
C VAL A 141 3.20 -3.58 8.22
N PRO A 142 3.95 -2.48 8.14
CA PRO A 142 5.39 -2.50 8.32
C PRO A 142 5.77 -3.18 9.63
N ALA A 143 6.86 -3.95 9.63
CA ALA A 143 7.29 -4.68 10.83
C ALA A 143 7.60 -3.74 11.99
N TYR A 144 8.09 -2.54 11.69
CA TYR A 144 8.47 -1.52 12.67
C TYR A 144 7.30 -0.60 13.09
N PHE A 145 6.05 -0.92 12.71
CA PHE A 145 4.88 -0.22 13.23
C PHE A 145 4.72 -0.48 14.72
N ASP A 146 4.50 0.60 15.46
CA ASP A 146 4.15 0.52 16.88
C ASP A 146 2.69 0.07 17.08
N ASP A 147 2.35 -0.19 18.34
CA ASP A 147 1.04 -0.69 18.73
C ASP A 147 -0.12 0.24 18.30
N SER A 148 0.06 1.56 18.43
CA SER A 148 -0.95 2.54 18.00
C SER A 148 -1.22 2.48 16.50
N GLN A 149 -0.19 2.30 15.69
CA GLN A 149 -0.29 2.20 14.23
C GLN A 149 -0.95 0.89 13.79
N ARG A 150 -0.67 -0.23 14.49
CA ARG A 150 -1.31 -1.54 14.26
C ARG A 150 -2.80 -1.48 14.57
N GLN A 151 -3.16 -0.91 15.73
CA GLN A 151 -4.55 -0.75 16.13
C GLN A 151 -5.30 0.17 15.16
N ALA A 152 -4.71 1.30 14.77
CA ALA A 152 -5.30 2.23 13.78
C ALA A 152 -5.55 1.56 12.42
N THR A 153 -4.64 0.68 11.97
CA THR A 153 -4.83 -0.10 10.75
C THR A 153 -5.99 -1.10 10.90
N LYS A 154 -6.10 -1.77 12.05
CA LYS A 154 -7.21 -2.67 12.35
C LYS A 154 -8.56 -1.93 12.38
N ASP A 155 -8.58 -0.72 12.96
CA ASP A 155 -9.77 0.13 13.01
C ASP A 155 -10.17 0.62 11.61
N ALA A 156 -9.21 0.97 10.74
CA ALA A 156 -9.49 1.29 9.35
C ALA A 156 -10.16 0.13 8.59
N GLY A 157 -9.70 -1.11 8.82
CA GLY A 157 -10.35 -2.31 8.28
C GLY A 157 -11.79 -2.46 8.76
N LYS A 158 -12.01 -2.23 10.05
CA LYS A 158 -13.34 -2.28 10.67
C LYS A 158 -14.28 -1.20 10.11
N ILE A 159 -13.80 0.04 9.93
CA ILE A 159 -14.55 1.13 9.31
C ILE A 159 -14.94 0.79 7.86
N ALA A 160 -14.06 0.09 7.12
CA ALA A 160 -14.35 -0.42 5.77
C ALA A 160 -15.35 -1.60 5.74
N GLY A 161 -15.85 -2.04 6.89
CA GLY A 161 -16.75 -3.18 7.00
C GLY A 161 -16.06 -4.53 6.77
N LEU A 162 -14.77 -4.64 7.16
CA LEU A 162 -14.00 -5.86 7.15
C LEU A 162 -13.72 -6.33 8.58
N GLU A 163 -13.99 -7.59 8.87
CA GLU A 163 -13.47 -8.25 10.07
C GLU A 163 -11.99 -8.55 9.83
N VAL A 164 -11.10 -7.81 10.50
CA VAL A 164 -9.67 -8.02 10.41
C VAL A 164 -9.27 -9.21 11.27
N LYS A 165 -9.12 -10.36 10.64
CA LYS A 165 -8.77 -11.64 11.29
C LYS A 165 -7.35 -11.62 11.84
N ARG A 166 -6.44 -10.95 11.15
CA ARG A 166 -5.03 -10.80 11.53
C ARG A 166 -4.43 -9.52 10.96
N ILE A 167 -3.62 -8.86 11.76
CA ILE A 167 -2.59 -7.92 11.31
C ILE A 167 -1.29 -8.70 11.23
N ILE A 168 -0.62 -8.67 10.07
CA ILE A 168 0.64 -9.39 9.83
C ILE A 168 1.71 -8.41 9.34
N ASN A 169 2.97 -8.64 9.72
CA ASN A 169 4.07 -7.81 9.23
C ASN A 169 4.34 -8.05 7.74
N GLU A 170 4.59 -7.00 6.97
CA GLU A 170 4.89 -7.05 5.53
C GLU A 170 6.03 -8.02 5.20
N PRO A 171 7.21 -7.95 5.86
CA PRO A 171 8.30 -8.89 5.58
C PRO A 171 7.95 -10.33 5.96
N THR A 172 7.12 -10.51 6.97
CA THR A 172 6.67 -11.84 7.39
C THR A 172 5.71 -12.44 6.36
N ALA A 173 4.78 -11.64 5.83
CA ALA A 173 3.91 -12.03 4.72
C ALA A 173 4.74 -12.38 3.47
N ALA A 174 5.72 -11.56 3.13
CA ALA A 174 6.62 -11.85 2.01
C ALA A 174 7.39 -13.17 2.18
N ALA A 175 7.86 -13.46 3.41
CA ALA A 175 8.50 -14.75 3.71
C ALA A 175 7.56 -15.93 3.55
N LEU A 176 6.29 -15.81 3.95
CA LEU A 176 5.28 -16.86 3.72
C LEU A 176 5.09 -17.14 2.23
N ALA A 177 4.98 -16.09 1.41
CA ALA A 177 4.85 -16.23 -0.04
C ALA A 177 6.09 -16.89 -0.67
N TYR A 178 7.28 -16.52 -0.20
CA TYR A 178 8.54 -17.09 -0.65
C TYR A 178 8.71 -18.56 -0.26
N GLY A 179 8.40 -18.88 1.00
CA GLY A 179 8.72 -20.19 1.58
C GLY A 179 7.68 -21.27 1.31
N LEU A 180 6.44 -20.92 0.89
CA LEU A 180 5.39 -21.91 0.69
C LEU A 180 5.76 -23.01 -0.30
N GLU A 181 6.51 -22.67 -1.35
CA GLU A 181 6.99 -23.64 -2.35
C GLU A 181 8.31 -24.34 -1.96
N LYS A 182 9.02 -23.81 -0.95
CA LYS A 182 10.39 -24.22 -0.58
C LYS A 182 10.52 -24.87 0.81
N SER A 183 9.42 -25.10 1.50
CA SER A 183 9.32 -25.48 2.91
C SER A 183 10.04 -26.74 3.37
N LYS A 184 10.86 -27.38 2.52
CA LYS A 184 11.55 -28.63 2.84
C LYS A 184 13.00 -28.48 3.27
N ASN A 185 13.58 -27.28 3.19
CA ASN A 185 14.99 -27.05 3.56
C ASN A 185 15.02 -25.97 4.64
N ASP A 186 15.87 -26.19 5.64
CA ASP A 186 16.16 -25.14 6.62
C ASP A 186 16.95 -24.02 5.95
N GLU A 187 16.38 -22.82 5.94
CA GLU A 187 17.00 -21.63 5.35
C GLU A 187 16.90 -20.44 6.31
N THR A 188 18.00 -19.69 6.39
CA THR A 188 17.98 -18.36 7.02
C THR A 188 17.93 -17.31 5.93
N ILE A 189 16.87 -16.52 5.94
CA ILE A 189 16.68 -15.46 4.94
C ILE A 189 16.66 -14.08 5.57
N VAL A 190 16.96 -13.09 4.74
CA VAL A 190 16.67 -11.68 5.03
C VAL A 190 15.57 -11.23 4.07
N VAL A 191 14.50 -10.67 4.61
CA VAL A 191 13.55 -9.89 3.84
C VAL A 191 13.97 -8.43 3.94
N PHE A 192 14.26 -7.84 2.78
CA PHE A 192 14.67 -6.45 2.61
C PHE A 192 13.54 -5.72 1.90
N ASP A 193 12.73 -5.00 2.67
CA ASP A 193 11.53 -4.31 2.18
C ASP A 193 11.76 -2.81 2.14
N LEU A 194 11.92 -2.26 0.94
CA LEU A 194 12.03 -0.84 0.69
C LEU A 194 10.85 -0.37 -0.18
N GLY A 195 9.84 0.14 0.50
CA GLY A 195 8.61 0.62 -0.09
C GLY A 195 8.64 2.10 -0.50
N GLY A 196 7.45 2.69 -0.66
CA GLY A 196 7.31 4.12 -0.96
C GLY A 196 7.58 5.02 0.24
N GLY A 197 7.34 4.56 1.47
CA GLY A 197 7.42 5.38 2.68
C GLY A 197 8.27 4.82 3.80
N THR A 198 8.52 3.51 3.83
CA THR A 198 9.20 2.80 4.92
C THR A 198 10.27 1.88 4.39
N PHE A 199 11.25 1.61 5.23
CA PHE A 199 12.25 0.57 5.06
C PHE A 199 12.19 -0.39 6.23
N ASP A 200 11.99 -1.68 5.96
CA ASP A 200 12.00 -2.74 6.94
C ASP A 200 12.99 -3.84 6.54
N VAL A 201 13.67 -4.39 7.52
CA VAL A 201 14.55 -5.55 7.35
C VAL A 201 14.25 -6.56 8.44
N SER A 202 13.95 -7.80 8.04
CA SER A 202 13.68 -8.91 8.96
C SER A 202 14.56 -10.09 8.63
N VAL A 203 15.09 -10.72 9.68
CA VAL A 203 15.86 -11.97 9.60
C VAL A 203 14.93 -13.09 10.05
N LEU A 204 14.77 -14.11 9.21
CA LEU A 204 13.87 -15.24 9.47
C LEU A 204 14.59 -16.58 9.27
N GLU A 205 14.22 -17.54 10.09
CA GLU A 205 14.52 -18.95 9.88
C GLU A 205 13.28 -19.67 9.36
N LEU A 206 13.47 -20.45 8.32
CA LEU A 206 12.43 -21.23 7.64
C LEU A 206 12.82 -22.69 7.71
N GLY A 207 11.90 -23.57 8.13
CA GLY A 207 12.14 -25.00 8.16
C GLY A 207 10.87 -25.77 8.57
N ASP A 208 10.61 -26.91 7.96
CA ASP A 208 9.49 -27.81 8.28
C ASP A 208 8.11 -27.12 8.41
N GLY A 209 7.83 -26.10 7.58
CA GLY A 209 6.61 -25.32 7.63
C GLY A 209 6.58 -24.26 8.74
N VAL A 210 7.66 -24.10 9.51
CA VAL A 210 7.80 -23.05 10.52
C VAL A 210 8.49 -21.83 9.90
N PHE A 211 7.92 -20.65 10.12
CA PHE A 211 8.45 -19.35 9.74
C PHE A 211 8.71 -18.56 11.01
N GLU A 212 9.94 -18.52 11.47
CA GLU A 212 10.31 -17.85 12.71
C GLU A 212 11.08 -16.56 12.41
N VAL A 213 10.50 -15.43 12.81
CA VAL A 213 11.21 -14.15 12.80
C VAL A 213 12.19 -14.12 13.98
N LYS A 214 13.48 -13.97 13.69
CA LYS A 214 14.55 -13.87 14.70
C LYS A 214 14.74 -12.44 15.16
N SER A 215 14.64 -11.51 14.23
CA SER A 215 14.74 -10.08 14.51
C SER A 215 14.13 -9.25 13.40
N THR A 216 13.73 -8.05 13.75
CA THR A 216 13.32 -7.02 12.80
C THR A 216 13.88 -5.66 13.19
N ASN A 217 14.17 -4.82 12.19
CA ASN A 217 14.57 -3.43 12.36
C ASN A 217 14.09 -2.63 11.14
N GLY A 218 14.06 -1.28 11.25
CA GLY A 218 13.59 -0.48 10.12
C GLY A 218 13.74 1.03 10.35
N ASP A 219 13.29 1.76 9.33
CA ASP A 219 13.17 3.21 9.33
C ASP A 219 11.80 3.59 8.75
N THR A 220 10.93 4.13 9.58
CA THR A 220 9.54 4.49 9.21
C THR A 220 9.45 5.75 8.35
N HIS A 221 10.59 6.38 8.02
CA HIS A 221 10.70 7.58 7.18
C HIS A 221 11.87 7.45 6.19
N LEU A 222 11.96 6.29 5.53
CA LEU A 222 12.91 6.02 4.45
C LEU A 222 12.21 5.19 3.38
N GLY A 223 11.93 5.80 2.23
CA GLY A 223 11.26 5.14 1.13
C GLY A 223 11.27 5.97 -0.14
N GLY A 224 10.61 5.49 -1.18
CA GLY A 224 10.61 6.08 -2.52
C GLY A 224 10.24 7.56 -2.56
N GLU A 225 9.35 8.02 -1.67
CA GLU A 225 8.97 9.44 -1.57
C GLU A 225 10.13 10.32 -1.11
N ASP A 226 11.05 9.81 -0.29
CA ASP A 226 12.24 10.55 0.15
C ASP A 226 13.23 10.69 -1.00
N PHE A 227 13.34 9.66 -1.85
CA PHE A 227 14.13 9.71 -3.09
C PHE A 227 13.52 10.69 -4.09
N ASP A 228 12.20 10.68 -4.26
CA ASP A 228 11.50 11.66 -5.11
C ASP A 228 11.73 13.09 -4.62
N ASN A 229 11.66 13.33 -3.32
CA ASN A 229 11.90 14.64 -2.73
C ASN A 229 13.34 15.14 -2.98
N ALA A 230 14.33 14.25 -2.98
CA ALA A 230 15.71 14.62 -3.34
C ALA A 230 15.81 15.09 -4.79
N ILE A 231 15.12 14.43 -5.72
CA ILE A 231 15.04 14.82 -7.14
C ILE A 231 14.29 16.14 -7.27
N VAL A 232 13.14 16.30 -6.60
CA VAL A 232 12.35 17.54 -6.61
C VAL A 232 13.18 18.73 -6.15
N ASN A 233 13.94 18.58 -5.06
CA ASN A 233 14.83 19.65 -4.58
C ASN A 233 15.87 20.02 -5.63
N TYR A 234 16.46 19.05 -6.30
CA TYR A 234 17.39 19.32 -7.41
C TYR A 234 16.72 20.05 -8.56
N PHE A 235 15.51 19.68 -8.96
CA PHE A 235 14.74 20.38 -9.99
C PHE A 235 14.42 21.83 -9.61
N LEU A 236 14.02 22.06 -8.36
CA LEU A 236 13.72 23.39 -7.83
C LEU A 236 14.93 24.31 -7.84
N ASP A 237 16.10 23.78 -7.43
CA ASP A 237 17.33 24.55 -7.37
C ASP A 237 17.87 24.85 -8.78
N ASP A 238 17.76 23.91 -9.72
CA ASP A 238 18.11 24.10 -11.13
C ASP A 238 17.23 25.18 -11.78
N PHE A 239 15.90 25.06 -11.62
CA PHE A 239 14.95 26.01 -12.18
C PHE A 239 15.16 27.43 -11.62
N LYS A 240 15.32 27.52 -10.29
CA LYS A 240 15.60 28.80 -9.62
C LYS A 240 16.93 29.42 -10.11
N SER A 241 17.94 28.60 -10.37
CA SER A 241 19.22 29.07 -10.89
C SER A 241 19.12 29.60 -12.30
N LYS A 242 18.30 28.99 -13.17
CA LYS A 242 18.12 29.34 -14.56
C LYS A 242 17.14 30.51 -14.78
N GLU A 243 16.00 30.46 -14.10
CA GLU A 243 14.88 31.38 -14.33
C GLU A 243 14.69 32.43 -13.21
N GLY A 244 15.41 32.31 -12.09
CA GLY A 244 15.27 33.20 -10.95
C GLY A 244 13.97 33.02 -10.14
N ILE A 245 13.10 32.05 -10.49
CA ILE A 245 11.78 31.84 -9.92
C ILE A 245 11.81 30.67 -8.94
N ASP A 246 11.26 30.85 -7.74
CA ASP A 246 11.13 29.79 -6.75
C ASP A 246 9.73 29.18 -6.78
N LEU A 247 9.64 27.93 -7.29
CA LEU A 247 8.37 27.21 -7.47
C LEU A 247 7.81 26.61 -6.17
N ARG A 248 8.51 26.65 -5.03
CA ARG A 248 8.06 26.04 -3.76
C ARG A 248 6.72 26.58 -3.26
N LYS A 249 6.31 27.76 -3.68
CA LYS A 249 5.02 28.37 -3.31
C LYS A 249 3.87 28.05 -4.26
N ASP A 250 4.16 27.44 -5.40
CA ASP A 250 3.15 27.02 -6.37
C ASP A 250 2.85 25.52 -6.21
N ASN A 251 1.74 25.21 -5.57
CA ASN A 251 1.33 23.84 -5.29
C ASN A 251 1.11 23.00 -6.57
N ALA A 252 0.68 23.63 -7.67
CA ALA A 252 0.47 22.91 -8.93
C ALA A 252 1.81 22.60 -9.59
N ALA A 253 2.75 23.55 -9.61
CA ALA A 253 4.10 23.32 -10.09
C ALA A 253 4.82 22.25 -9.23
N MET A 254 4.72 22.36 -7.92
CA MET A 254 5.29 21.38 -6.98
C MET A 254 4.77 19.97 -7.24
N GLN A 255 3.46 19.81 -7.46
CA GLN A 255 2.89 18.49 -7.73
C GLN A 255 3.37 17.93 -9.08
N ARG A 256 3.47 18.78 -10.12
CA ARG A 256 4.02 18.36 -11.42
C ARG A 256 5.47 17.96 -11.32
N LEU A 257 6.27 18.67 -10.53
CA LEU A 257 7.68 18.31 -10.26
C LEU A 257 7.76 16.96 -9.52
N LYS A 258 6.90 16.70 -8.54
CA LYS A 258 6.84 15.41 -7.83
C LYS A 258 6.47 14.25 -8.75
N ASP A 259 5.46 14.42 -9.59
CA ASP A 259 5.02 13.38 -10.52
C ASP A 259 6.12 13.07 -11.56
N GLU A 260 6.82 14.09 -12.04
CA GLU A 260 7.92 13.92 -12.98
C GLU A 260 9.18 13.35 -12.32
N ALA A 261 9.46 13.71 -11.06
CA ALA A 261 10.55 13.13 -10.28
C ALA A 261 10.34 11.62 -10.05
N GLU A 262 9.14 11.20 -9.67
CA GLU A 262 8.78 9.79 -9.53
C GLU A 262 8.94 9.04 -10.86
N LYS A 263 8.49 9.64 -11.96
CA LYS A 263 8.63 9.09 -13.31
C LYS A 263 10.09 8.96 -13.70
N ALA A 264 10.89 10.03 -13.53
CA ALA A 264 12.33 10.02 -13.82
C ALA A 264 13.06 8.95 -13.03
N LYS A 265 12.75 8.79 -11.71
CA LYS A 265 13.30 7.72 -10.87
C LYS A 265 13.00 6.34 -11.43
N LYS A 266 11.76 6.09 -11.86
CA LYS A 266 11.34 4.80 -12.43
C LYS A 266 12.03 4.52 -13.78
N GLU A 267 12.06 5.48 -14.68
CA GLU A 267 12.70 5.36 -15.99
C GLU A 267 14.21 5.12 -15.84
N LEU A 268 14.89 5.85 -14.95
CA LEU A 268 16.31 5.69 -14.68
C LEU A 268 16.68 4.33 -14.03
N SER A 269 15.70 3.54 -13.63
CA SER A 269 15.94 2.13 -13.26
C SER A 269 16.23 1.25 -14.46
N THR A 270 15.80 1.64 -15.67
CA THR A 270 16.00 0.90 -16.93
C THR A 270 16.95 1.59 -17.88
N VAL A 271 16.86 2.93 -18.01
CA VAL A 271 17.75 3.72 -18.88
C VAL A 271 18.82 4.45 -18.07
N THR A 272 19.88 4.95 -18.74
CA THR A 272 20.98 5.67 -18.09
C THR A 272 20.78 7.18 -18.06
N GLU A 273 19.85 7.69 -18.84
CA GLU A 273 19.53 9.11 -18.96
C GLU A 273 18.05 9.30 -19.26
N TYR A 274 17.44 10.33 -18.68
CA TYR A 274 16.04 10.66 -18.84
C TYR A 274 15.86 12.16 -19.06
N GLU A 275 15.16 12.53 -20.14
CA GLU A 275 14.82 13.91 -20.47
C GLU A 275 13.55 14.33 -19.71
N VAL A 276 13.73 15.22 -18.76
CA VAL A 276 12.64 15.87 -18.02
C VAL A 276 12.11 17.01 -18.87
N ASN A 277 10.80 16.99 -19.16
CA ASN A 277 10.16 18.09 -19.89
C ASN A 277 8.78 18.37 -19.28
N ILE A 278 8.65 19.53 -18.62
CA ILE A 278 7.40 20.00 -18.02
C ILE A 278 7.02 21.33 -18.66
N PRO A 279 6.23 21.32 -19.75
CA PRO A 279 5.82 22.54 -20.44
C PRO A 279 4.89 23.38 -19.55
N PHE A 280 5.00 24.72 -19.66
CA PHE A 280 4.15 25.68 -18.94
C PHE A 280 4.10 25.41 -17.42
N ILE A 281 5.27 25.26 -16.81
CA ILE A 281 5.35 24.98 -15.37
C ILE A 281 4.92 26.20 -14.54
N THR A 282 5.25 27.38 -15.01
CA THR A 282 4.85 28.68 -14.45
C THR A 282 4.86 29.76 -15.54
N ALA A 283 4.55 31.01 -15.19
CA ALA A 283 4.65 32.17 -16.05
C ALA A 283 5.12 33.40 -15.27
N ASP A 284 5.83 34.30 -15.92
CA ASP A 284 6.20 35.61 -15.41
C ASP A 284 5.81 36.73 -16.42
N ALA A 285 6.37 37.93 -16.26
CA ALA A 285 6.11 39.09 -17.15
C ALA A 285 6.59 38.85 -18.59
N ASP A 286 7.58 37.96 -18.77
CA ASP A 286 8.17 37.64 -20.08
C ASP A 286 7.42 36.49 -20.78
N GLY A 287 6.44 35.87 -20.11
CA GLY A 287 5.60 34.83 -20.67
C GLY A 287 5.70 33.49 -19.96
N PRO A 288 5.21 32.40 -20.60
CA PRO A 288 5.23 31.07 -20.01
C PRO A 288 6.68 30.54 -19.92
N LYS A 289 6.94 29.83 -18.79
CA LYS A 289 8.22 29.17 -18.54
C LYS A 289 8.05 27.67 -18.60
N HIS A 290 9.07 26.98 -19.11
CA HIS A 290 9.12 25.51 -19.24
C HIS A 290 10.27 25.00 -18.40
N PHE A 291 10.13 23.80 -17.86
CA PHE A 291 11.21 23.12 -17.17
C PHE A 291 11.75 21.98 -18.04
N GLU A 292 13.00 22.10 -18.43
CA GLU A 292 13.70 21.11 -19.24
C GLU A 292 15.06 20.80 -18.60
N LEU A 293 15.33 19.49 -18.41
CA LEU A 293 16.55 19.01 -17.79
C LEU A 293 16.83 17.57 -18.21
N SER A 294 18.08 17.28 -18.60
CA SER A 294 18.54 15.89 -18.69
C SER A 294 19.04 15.41 -17.34
N LEU A 295 18.46 14.32 -16.83
CA LEU A 295 18.84 13.66 -15.57
C LEU A 295 19.48 12.32 -15.88
N THR A 296 20.75 12.15 -15.50
CA THR A 296 21.42 10.85 -15.63
C THR A 296 21.24 9.99 -14.39
N ARG A 297 21.31 8.66 -14.55
CA ARG A 297 21.32 7.69 -13.43
C ARG A 297 22.42 8.01 -12.42
N ALA A 298 23.62 8.31 -12.89
CA ALA A 298 24.75 8.68 -12.01
C ALA A 298 24.45 9.92 -11.18
N LYS A 299 23.77 10.93 -11.76
CA LYS A 299 23.35 12.12 -11.01
C LYS A 299 22.28 11.79 -9.99
N LEU A 300 21.29 10.96 -10.33
CA LEU A 300 20.30 10.46 -9.39
C LEU A 300 20.96 9.75 -8.21
N GLU A 301 21.89 8.84 -8.47
CA GLU A 301 22.61 8.09 -7.42
C GLU A 301 23.43 9.01 -6.50
N ASP A 302 24.03 10.08 -7.03
CA ASP A 302 24.71 11.10 -6.21
C ASP A 302 23.73 11.88 -5.33
N LEU A 303 22.55 12.25 -5.85
CA LEU A 303 21.51 12.96 -5.11
C LEU A 303 20.97 12.14 -3.91
N VAL A 304 20.90 10.83 -4.06
CA VAL A 304 20.29 9.93 -3.05
C VAL A 304 21.31 9.10 -2.25
N LYS A 305 22.60 9.39 -2.38
CA LYS A 305 23.68 8.62 -1.71
C LYS A 305 23.52 8.51 -0.20
N ASP A 306 23.05 9.58 0.45
CA ASP A 306 22.85 9.62 1.89
C ASP A 306 21.64 8.78 2.31
N LEU A 307 20.58 8.75 1.49
CA LEU A 307 19.42 7.86 1.67
C LEU A 307 19.83 6.39 1.52
N LEU A 308 20.64 6.07 0.51
CA LEU A 308 21.19 4.73 0.33
C LEU A 308 22.08 4.30 1.51
N ALA A 309 22.87 5.22 2.09
CA ALA A 309 23.70 4.91 3.24
C ALA A 309 22.89 4.62 4.51
N ARG A 310 21.70 5.21 4.66
CA ARG A 310 20.79 4.93 5.79
C ARG A 310 20.28 3.49 5.85
N LEU A 311 20.30 2.76 4.73
CA LEU A 311 19.88 1.36 4.68
C LEU A 311 20.77 0.42 5.49
N ASP A 312 22.04 0.75 5.67
CA ASP A 312 23.02 -0.13 6.34
C ASP A 312 22.71 -0.34 7.81
N GLY A 313 22.38 0.75 8.52
CA GLY A 313 22.17 0.72 9.96
C GLY A 313 21.11 -0.27 10.43
N PRO A 314 19.89 -0.26 9.87
CA PRO A 314 18.86 -1.25 10.20
C PRO A 314 19.28 -2.69 9.88
N VAL A 315 19.96 -2.92 8.75
CA VAL A 315 20.46 -4.26 8.38
C VAL A 315 21.46 -4.79 9.42
N GLU A 316 22.45 -3.97 9.80
CA GLU A 316 23.46 -4.37 10.79
C GLU A 316 22.83 -4.64 12.16
N LYS A 317 21.85 -3.82 12.58
CA LYS A 317 21.13 -4.04 13.83
C LYS A 317 20.30 -5.31 13.81
N ALA A 318 19.57 -5.58 12.73
CA ALA A 318 18.77 -6.81 12.59
C ALA A 318 19.67 -8.06 12.67
N LEU A 319 20.77 -8.09 11.93
CA LEU A 319 21.74 -9.21 11.99
C LEU A 319 22.32 -9.38 13.39
N LYS A 320 22.70 -8.28 14.05
CA LYS A 320 23.24 -8.31 15.42
C LYS A 320 22.22 -8.85 16.42
N ASP A 321 20.97 -8.41 16.33
CA ASP A 321 19.90 -8.84 17.22
C ASP A 321 19.54 -10.33 17.00
N ALA A 322 19.58 -10.80 15.74
CA ALA A 322 19.47 -12.21 15.40
C ALA A 322 20.69 -13.06 15.84
N LYS A 323 21.79 -12.42 16.25
CA LYS A 323 23.09 -13.05 16.54
C LYS A 323 23.67 -13.82 15.35
N LEU A 324 23.45 -13.31 14.15
CA LEU A 324 23.88 -13.87 12.88
C LEU A 324 24.84 -12.93 12.15
N SER A 325 25.70 -13.51 11.35
CA SER A 325 26.58 -12.79 10.43
C SER A 325 25.99 -12.76 9.02
N LYS A 326 26.53 -11.93 8.14
CA LYS A 326 26.12 -11.87 6.71
C LYS A 326 26.34 -13.19 5.98
N SER A 327 27.30 -14.01 6.40
CA SER A 327 27.60 -15.33 5.84
C SER A 327 26.56 -16.38 6.19
N ASP A 328 25.83 -16.21 7.31
CA ASP A 328 24.81 -17.15 7.76
C ASP A 328 23.50 -17.00 6.98
N ILE A 329 23.34 -15.91 6.24
CA ILE A 329 22.15 -15.66 5.42
C ILE A 329 22.22 -16.48 4.14
N ASN A 330 21.24 -17.34 3.90
CA ASN A 330 21.15 -18.14 2.68
C ASN A 330 20.66 -17.28 1.50
N ASN A 331 19.57 -16.54 1.68
CA ASN A 331 18.92 -15.73 0.65
C ASN A 331 18.50 -14.36 1.14
N VAL A 332 18.48 -13.38 0.22
CA VAL A 332 17.91 -12.04 0.45
C VAL A 332 16.72 -11.87 -0.47
N VAL A 333 15.53 -11.73 0.13
CA VAL A 333 14.26 -11.52 -0.57
C VAL A 333 13.98 -10.03 -0.66
N MET A 334 13.92 -9.51 -1.87
CA MET A 334 13.68 -8.09 -2.14
C MET A 334 12.19 -7.81 -2.25
N VAL A 335 11.70 -6.86 -1.46
CA VAL A 335 10.30 -6.46 -1.36
C VAL A 335 10.17 -4.94 -1.49
N GLY A 336 9.02 -4.46 -1.98
CA GLY A 336 8.77 -3.04 -2.19
C GLY A 336 9.32 -2.50 -3.52
N GLY A 337 8.61 -1.55 -4.12
CA GLY A 337 8.91 -1.05 -5.46
C GLY A 337 10.28 -0.41 -5.62
N MET A 338 10.85 0.15 -4.53
CA MET A 338 12.19 0.77 -4.55
C MET A 338 13.33 -0.25 -4.72
N THR A 339 13.09 -1.52 -4.44
CA THR A 339 14.08 -2.58 -4.67
C THR A 339 14.33 -2.88 -6.15
N ARG A 340 13.55 -2.27 -7.05
CA ARG A 340 13.81 -2.29 -8.50
C ARG A 340 14.92 -1.32 -8.93
N MET A 341 15.29 -0.36 -8.07
CA MET A 341 16.33 0.63 -8.37
C MET A 341 17.72 -0.06 -8.37
N PRO A 342 18.52 0.06 -9.45
CA PRO A 342 19.83 -0.61 -9.55
C PRO A 342 20.76 -0.30 -8.38
N ALA A 343 20.82 0.95 -7.92
CA ALA A 343 21.65 1.35 -6.79
C ALA A 343 21.26 0.64 -5.48
N VAL A 344 19.97 0.34 -5.27
CA VAL A 344 19.49 -0.43 -4.11
C VAL A 344 19.94 -1.89 -4.22
N VAL A 345 19.78 -2.51 -5.41
CA VAL A 345 20.24 -3.89 -5.68
C VAL A 345 21.73 -4.02 -5.43
N GLU A 346 22.54 -3.10 -5.98
CA GLU A 346 23.99 -3.09 -5.78
C GLU A 346 24.38 -2.85 -4.31
N ARG A 347 23.60 -2.03 -3.57
CA ARG A 347 23.82 -1.84 -2.13
C ARG A 347 23.60 -3.13 -1.37
N VAL A 348 22.49 -3.84 -1.63
CA VAL A 348 22.18 -5.15 -1.02
C VAL A 348 23.26 -6.18 -1.36
N LYS A 349 23.69 -6.25 -2.62
CA LYS A 349 24.78 -7.11 -3.04
C LYS A 349 26.09 -6.83 -2.29
N LYS A 350 26.43 -5.56 -2.09
CA LYS A 350 27.59 -5.15 -1.27
C LYS A 350 27.42 -5.55 0.20
N LEU A 351 26.22 -5.38 0.76
CA LEU A 351 25.95 -5.67 2.17
C LEU A 351 26.08 -7.15 2.48
N PHE A 352 25.57 -8.03 1.62
CA PHE A 352 25.50 -9.47 1.88
C PHE A 352 26.54 -10.29 1.10
N GLY A 353 27.26 -9.68 0.15
CA GLY A 353 28.28 -10.38 -0.66
C GLY A 353 27.71 -11.40 -1.64
N LYS A 354 26.40 -11.32 -1.93
CA LYS A 354 25.66 -12.22 -2.85
C LYS A 354 24.56 -11.47 -3.59
N ASP A 355 24.16 -11.99 -4.73
CA ASP A 355 23.03 -11.45 -5.47
C ASP A 355 21.72 -11.69 -4.69
N PRO A 356 20.84 -10.69 -4.58
CA PRO A 356 19.51 -10.89 -4.02
C PRO A 356 18.70 -11.82 -4.92
N MET A 357 17.75 -12.52 -4.30
CA MET A 357 16.94 -13.49 -5.00
C MET A 357 16.02 -12.81 -6.02
N GLN A 358 15.97 -13.38 -7.23
CA GLN A 358 15.04 -13.01 -8.28
C GLN A 358 13.89 -14.01 -8.37
N GLY A 359 12.72 -13.58 -8.85
CA GLY A 359 11.58 -14.47 -9.11
C GLY A 359 10.35 -14.19 -8.24
N VAL A 360 10.43 -13.24 -7.32
CA VAL A 360 9.27 -12.75 -6.57
C VAL A 360 8.90 -11.36 -7.08
N ASN A 361 7.61 -11.11 -7.36
CA ASN A 361 7.17 -9.76 -7.70
C ASN A 361 7.13 -8.89 -6.43
N PRO A 362 8.02 -7.90 -6.28
CA PRO A 362 8.13 -7.11 -5.05
C PRO A 362 6.90 -6.24 -4.74
N ASP A 363 6.01 -6.02 -5.71
CA ASP A 363 4.78 -5.23 -5.55
C ASP A 363 3.57 -6.09 -5.13
N GLU A 364 3.68 -7.43 -5.18
CA GLU A 364 2.56 -8.37 -4.97
C GLU A 364 2.81 -9.38 -3.86
N VAL A 365 4.07 -9.69 -3.59
CA VAL A 365 4.48 -10.76 -2.68
C VAL A 365 3.88 -10.63 -1.29
N VAL A 366 3.73 -9.42 -0.80
CA VAL A 366 3.16 -9.12 0.52
C VAL A 366 1.66 -9.48 0.55
N ALA A 367 0.90 -9.08 -0.47
CA ALA A 367 -0.51 -9.43 -0.59
C ALA A 367 -0.72 -10.93 -0.74
N VAL A 368 0.15 -11.60 -1.51
CA VAL A 368 0.17 -13.06 -1.67
C VAL A 368 0.38 -13.74 -0.32
N GLY A 369 1.37 -13.31 0.46
CA GLY A 369 1.61 -13.85 1.80
C GLY A 369 0.48 -13.61 2.78
N ALA A 370 -0.14 -12.44 2.73
CA ALA A 370 -1.34 -12.13 3.51
C ALA A 370 -2.52 -13.06 3.15
N ALA A 371 -2.70 -13.38 1.86
CA ALA A 371 -3.72 -14.34 1.42
C ALA A 371 -3.43 -15.77 1.90
N ILE A 372 -2.16 -16.20 1.88
CA ILE A 372 -1.73 -17.48 2.45
C ILE A 372 -2.08 -17.53 3.95
N GLN A 373 -1.77 -16.47 4.70
CA GLN A 373 -2.14 -16.37 6.12
C GLN A 373 -3.66 -16.45 6.32
N GLY A 374 -4.45 -15.84 5.41
CA GLY A 374 -5.89 -15.98 5.37
C GLY A 374 -6.31 -17.44 5.21
N GLY A 375 -5.68 -18.19 4.32
CA GLY A 375 -5.90 -19.61 4.12
C GLY A 375 -5.51 -20.48 5.32
N VAL A 376 -4.44 -20.13 6.03
CA VAL A 376 -4.07 -20.78 7.31
C VAL A 376 -5.18 -20.59 8.35
N LEU A 377 -5.71 -19.37 8.48
CA LEU A 377 -6.79 -19.04 9.42
C LEU A 377 -8.12 -19.72 9.04
N ALA A 378 -8.39 -19.90 7.75
CA ALA A 378 -9.55 -20.63 7.25
C ALA A 378 -9.41 -22.16 7.35
N GLY A 379 -8.17 -22.67 7.56
CA GLY A 379 -7.87 -24.11 7.57
C GLY A 379 -7.63 -24.72 6.18
N ASP A 380 -7.55 -23.89 5.15
CA ASP A 380 -7.29 -24.30 3.76
C ASP A 380 -5.80 -24.63 3.53
N VAL A 381 -4.91 -23.97 4.27
CA VAL A 381 -3.47 -24.25 4.32
C VAL A 381 -3.14 -24.88 5.66
N LYS A 382 -2.52 -26.05 5.63
CA LYS A 382 -2.11 -26.80 6.82
C LYS A 382 -0.59 -26.81 6.92
N ASP A 383 -0.11 -27.14 8.13
CA ASP A 383 1.32 -27.32 8.41
C ASP A 383 2.16 -26.05 8.18
N VAL A 384 1.58 -24.88 8.41
CA VAL A 384 2.28 -23.57 8.42
C VAL A 384 2.11 -22.95 9.80
N LEU A 385 3.24 -22.67 10.45
CA LEU A 385 3.31 -21.98 11.73
C LEU A 385 4.14 -20.69 11.56
N LEU A 386 3.52 -19.57 11.91
CA LEU A 386 4.17 -18.26 11.86
C LEU A 386 4.43 -17.77 13.29
N LEU A 387 5.70 -17.48 13.57
CA LEU A 387 6.17 -16.88 14.82
C LEU A 387 6.77 -15.51 14.50
N ASP A 388 6.07 -14.46 14.88
CA ASP A 388 6.49 -13.07 14.69
C ASP A 388 7.09 -12.49 15.98
N VAL A 389 7.65 -11.28 15.94
CA VAL A 389 8.30 -10.65 17.09
C VAL A 389 7.83 -9.20 17.30
N THR A 390 7.93 -8.72 18.55
CA THR A 390 7.74 -7.28 18.83
C THR A 390 8.97 -6.48 18.37
N PRO A 391 8.78 -5.35 17.63
CA PRO A 391 9.92 -4.61 17.06
C PRO A 391 10.67 -3.75 18.09
N LEU A 392 10.00 -3.37 19.19
CA LEU A 392 10.52 -2.48 20.22
C LEU A 392 10.25 -3.04 21.60
N SER A 393 11.14 -2.73 22.55
CA SER A 393 10.96 -3.06 23.95
C SER A 393 9.77 -2.32 24.54
N LEU A 394 9.07 -2.97 25.46
CA LEU A 394 7.91 -2.47 26.16
C LEU A 394 8.17 -2.48 27.68
N GLY A 395 7.75 -1.42 28.36
CA GLY A 395 7.99 -1.27 29.78
C GLY A 395 7.13 -0.21 30.43
N ILE A 396 7.45 0.12 31.65
CA ILE A 396 6.80 1.19 32.42
C ILE A 396 7.81 2.20 32.95
N GLU A 397 7.32 3.40 33.22
CA GLU A 397 8.08 4.40 34.00
C GLU A 397 8.15 3.97 35.46
N THR A 398 9.35 3.98 36.01
CA THR A 398 9.60 3.71 37.41
C THR A 398 10.24 4.93 38.08
N MET A 399 10.54 4.82 39.40
CA MET A 399 11.06 5.91 40.19
C MET A 399 12.32 6.55 39.55
N GLY A 400 12.34 7.88 39.50
CA GLY A 400 13.42 8.64 38.86
C GLY A 400 13.23 8.85 37.34
N GLY A 401 12.04 8.53 36.77
CA GLY A 401 11.76 8.67 35.34
C GLY A 401 12.49 7.63 34.48
N VAL A 402 12.87 6.49 35.08
CA VAL A 402 13.55 5.39 34.38
C VAL A 402 12.54 4.54 33.65
N SER A 403 12.90 4.09 32.45
CA SER A 403 12.12 3.11 31.67
C SER A 403 12.56 1.70 32.06
N THR A 404 11.69 0.97 32.77
CA THR A 404 11.93 -0.42 33.14
C THR A 404 11.27 -1.32 32.14
N LYS A 405 12.05 -2.12 31.40
CA LYS A 405 11.58 -3.01 30.34
C LYS A 405 11.02 -4.30 30.96
N LEU A 406 9.81 -4.69 30.52
CA LEU A 406 9.18 -5.97 30.84
C LEU A 406 9.32 -6.94 29.67
N ILE A 407 9.13 -6.45 28.44
CA ILE A 407 9.28 -7.25 27.23
C ILE A 407 10.37 -6.59 26.38
N GLU A 408 11.43 -7.35 26.12
CA GLU A 408 12.51 -6.89 25.24
C GLU A 408 12.08 -6.95 23.77
N ARG A 409 12.66 -6.08 22.92
CA ARG A 409 12.46 -6.17 21.46
C ARG A 409 12.87 -7.53 20.93
N ASN A 410 12.29 -7.92 19.83
CA ASN A 410 12.49 -9.22 19.20
C ASN A 410 12.03 -10.42 20.07
N THR A 411 11.14 -10.16 21.05
CA THR A 411 10.44 -11.24 21.76
C THR A 411 9.33 -11.78 20.88
N THR A 412 9.28 -13.10 20.73
CA THR A 412 8.24 -13.81 19.94
C THR A 412 6.85 -13.52 20.47
N VAL A 413 5.90 -13.25 19.59
CA VAL A 413 4.50 -13.00 19.90
C VAL A 413 3.61 -14.11 19.34
N PRO A 414 2.49 -14.46 20.02
CA PRO A 414 1.96 -13.85 21.25
C PRO A 414 2.80 -14.16 22.50
N THR A 415 2.82 -13.21 23.45
CA THR A 415 3.58 -13.38 24.72
C THR A 415 2.91 -12.65 25.87
N SER A 416 3.18 -13.14 27.09
CA SER A 416 2.75 -12.50 28.32
C SER A 416 3.89 -12.47 29.34
N LYS A 417 4.11 -11.31 29.95
CA LYS A 417 5.14 -11.09 30.97
C LYS A 417 4.57 -10.29 32.14
N SER A 418 4.90 -10.72 33.34
CA SER A 418 4.47 -10.06 34.58
C SER A 418 5.66 -9.76 35.47
N GLU A 419 5.67 -8.56 36.06
CA GLU A 419 6.63 -8.16 37.09
C GLU A 419 5.92 -7.48 38.25
N VAL A 420 6.51 -7.60 39.47
CA VAL A 420 5.95 -7.02 40.68
C VAL A 420 6.71 -5.75 41.03
N PHE A 421 5.96 -4.66 41.09
CA PHE A 421 6.44 -3.34 41.53
C PHE A 421 5.84 -2.98 42.88
N SER A 422 6.25 -1.82 43.43
CA SER A 422 5.74 -1.36 44.70
C SER A 422 5.51 0.16 44.70
N THR A 423 4.93 0.67 45.82
CA THR A 423 4.71 2.11 46.02
C THR A 423 6.04 2.86 46.31
N ALA A 424 6.12 4.09 45.82
CA ALA A 424 7.27 4.96 46.01
C ALA A 424 7.20 5.81 47.30
N ALA A 425 6.01 5.95 47.90
CA ALA A 425 5.75 6.74 49.11
C ALA A 425 4.95 5.94 50.15
N ASP A 426 5.08 6.31 51.41
CA ASP A 426 4.29 5.73 52.49
C ASP A 426 2.81 6.08 52.36
N ASN A 427 1.94 5.12 52.63
CA ASN A 427 0.48 5.25 52.59
C ASN A 427 -0.05 5.76 51.25
N GLN A 428 0.63 5.43 50.15
CA GLN A 428 0.23 5.79 48.78
C GLN A 428 -1.06 5.03 48.38
N PRO A 429 -2.18 5.72 48.18
CA PRO A 429 -3.48 5.06 47.95
C PRO A 429 -3.68 4.60 46.50
N GLN A 430 -2.83 5.06 45.56
CA GLN A 430 -2.91 4.79 44.12
C GLN A 430 -1.52 4.80 43.50
N VAL A 431 -1.37 4.11 42.37
CA VAL A 431 -0.18 4.17 41.50
C VAL A 431 -0.59 4.50 40.07
N GLU A 432 0.14 5.38 39.42
CA GLU A 432 0.00 5.63 37.99
C GLU A 432 0.94 4.68 37.24
N ILE A 433 0.39 3.96 36.29
CA ILE A 433 1.15 3.10 35.38
C ILE A 433 1.31 3.85 34.06
N HIS A 434 2.52 4.27 33.74
CA HIS A 434 2.88 4.91 32.48
C HIS A 434 3.55 3.88 31.58
N VAL A 435 2.82 3.46 30.52
CA VAL A 435 3.26 2.44 29.57
C VAL A 435 4.13 3.08 28.49
N LEU A 436 5.30 2.49 28.25
CA LEU A 436 6.33 3.00 27.37
C LEU A 436 6.72 1.97 26.30
N GLN A 437 7.12 2.48 25.13
CA GLN A 437 7.71 1.69 24.05
C GLN A 437 8.98 2.37 23.56
N GLY A 438 10.08 1.63 23.47
CA GLY A 438 11.36 2.10 22.97
C GLY A 438 12.56 1.54 23.71
N GLU A 439 13.76 1.97 23.27
CA GLU A 439 15.04 1.43 23.73
C GLU A 439 15.80 2.38 24.69
N ARG A 440 15.26 3.57 24.95
CA ARG A 440 15.91 4.58 25.78
C ARG A 440 15.75 4.26 27.27
N GLU A 441 16.73 4.66 28.08
CA GLU A 441 16.73 4.39 29.51
C GLU A 441 15.77 5.27 30.31
N PHE A 442 15.40 6.44 29.77
CA PHE A 442 14.50 7.38 30.43
C PHE A 442 13.13 7.42 29.76
N ALA A 443 12.08 7.53 30.57
CA ALA A 443 10.69 7.51 30.12
C ALA A 443 10.38 8.60 29.10
N ASN A 444 10.89 9.82 29.28
CA ASN A 444 10.64 10.96 28.41
C ASN A 444 11.28 10.81 27.02
N ASP A 445 12.25 9.92 26.86
CA ASP A 445 12.94 9.64 25.61
C ASP A 445 12.30 8.48 24.82
N ASN A 446 11.29 7.82 25.41
CA ASN A 446 10.54 6.72 24.81
C ASN A 446 9.13 7.17 24.41
N LYS A 447 8.50 6.40 23.54
CA LYS A 447 7.11 6.65 23.15
C LYS A 447 6.18 6.29 24.29
N SER A 448 5.35 7.24 24.73
CA SER A 448 4.26 6.99 25.67
C SER A 448 3.09 6.34 24.93
N LEU A 449 2.76 5.11 25.30
CA LEU A 449 1.61 4.38 24.78
C LEU A 449 0.31 4.70 25.54
N GLY A 450 0.43 5.07 26.83
CA GLY A 450 -0.72 5.45 27.65
C GLY A 450 -0.40 5.51 29.13
N ARG A 451 -1.35 6.06 29.90
CA ARG A 451 -1.29 6.11 31.36
C ARG A 451 -2.63 5.67 31.95
N PHE A 452 -2.58 4.94 33.04
CA PHE A 452 -3.76 4.61 33.82
C PHE A 452 -3.43 4.52 35.30
N VAL A 453 -4.44 4.63 36.15
CA VAL A 453 -4.27 4.66 37.60
C VAL A 453 -4.90 3.42 38.23
N LEU A 454 -4.13 2.69 39.01
CA LEU A 454 -4.62 1.67 39.92
C LEU A 454 -4.83 2.34 41.30
N ASP A 455 -6.07 2.43 41.74
CA ASP A 455 -6.48 3.03 43.00
C ASP A 455 -6.85 1.99 44.07
N GLY A 456 -7.02 2.49 45.31
CA GLY A 456 -7.49 1.70 46.45
C GLY A 456 -6.50 0.70 46.98
N ILE A 457 -5.21 1.05 46.89
CA ILE A 457 -4.13 0.34 47.56
C ILE A 457 -4.28 0.56 49.07
N ALA A 458 -4.15 -0.50 49.86
CA ALA A 458 -4.22 -0.40 51.32
C ALA A 458 -3.05 0.45 51.86
N PRO A 459 -3.28 1.34 52.85
CA PRO A 459 -2.19 2.13 53.48
C PRO A 459 -1.12 1.20 54.07
N ALA A 460 0.11 1.40 53.59
CA ALA A 460 1.27 0.62 54.04
C ALA A 460 2.57 1.47 53.83
N PRO A 461 3.68 1.15 54.49
CA PRO A 461 4.97 1.74 54.21
C PRO A 461 5.36 1.52 52.73
N ARG A 462 6.10 2.44 52.13
CA ARG A 462 6.65 2.31 50.78
C ARG A 462 7.41 0.99 50.63
N GLY A 463 7.26 0.36 49.48
CA GLY A 463 7.92 -0.92 49.16
C GLY A 463 7.19 -2.16 49.68
N VAL A 464 6.11 -2.01 50.50
CA VAL A 464 5.32 -3.13 51.01
C VAL A 464 4.21 -3.59 50.07
N PRO A 465 3.37 -2.70 49.48
CA PRO A 465 2.37 -3.11 48.51
C PRO A 465 3.00 -3.82 47.32
N GLN A 466 2.34 -4.89 46.84
CA GLN A 466 2.80 -5.65 45.68
C GLN A 466 1.85 -5.43 44.49
N ILE A 467 2.32 -4.61 43.54
CA ILE A 467 1.59 -4.26 42.34
C ILE A 467 2.14 -5.10 41.18
N GLU A 468 1.40 -6.11 40.80
CA GLU A 468 1.73 -6.95 39.64
C GLU A 468 1.30 -6.27 38.35
N VAL A 469 2.26 -5.94 37.49
CA VAL A 469 2.00 -5.39 36.17
C VAL A 469 2.24 -6.46 35.12
N THR A 470 1.21 -6.76 34.35
CA THR A 470 1.23 -7.79 33.31
C THR A 470 1.09 -7.14 31.94
N PHE A 471 2.03 -7.43 31.05
CA PHE A 471 2.00 -7.08 29.63
C PHE A 471 1.60 -8.32 28.84
N ASN A 472 0.53 -8.21 28.06
CA ASN A 472 0.03 -9.28 27.21
C ASN A 472 -0.05 -8.78 25.77
N ILE A 473 0.74 -9.38 24.87
CA ILE A 473 0.73 -9.07 23.43
C ILE A 473 0.03 -10.20 22.70
N ASP A 474 -1.00 -9.86 21.94
CA ASP A 474 -1.73 -10.84 21.13
C ASP A 474 -0.97 -11.20 19.83
N ALA A 475 -1.54 -12.11 19.04
CA ALA A 475 -0.96 -12.52 17.76
C ALA A 475 -0.92 -11.39 16.70
N ASN A 476 -1.66 -10.30 16.88
CA ASN A 476 -1.63 -9.12 16.01
C ASN A 476 -0.55 -8.11 16.44
N GLY A 477 0.18 -8.39 17.52
CA GLY A 477 1.12 -7.47 18.13
C GLY A 477 0.47 -6.36 18.96
N ILE A 478 -0.82 -6.51 19.34
CA ILE A 478 -1.56 -5.51 20.12
C ILE A 478 -1.36 -5.77 21.60
N LEU A 479 -0.95 -4.70 22.31
CA LEU A 479 -0.62 -4.74 23.73
C LEU A 479 -1.83 -4.47 24.63
N ASN A 480 -2.01 -5.32 25.64
CA ASN A 480 -2.86 -5.08 26.80
C ASN A 480 -2.00 -5.06 28.07
N VAL A 481 -2.17 -4.05 28.90
CA VAL A 481 -1.45 -3.92 30.17
C VAL A 481 -2.43 -3.92 31.32
N THR A 482 -2.20 -4.80 32.29
CA THR A 482 -2.99 -4.93 33.52
C THR A 482 -2.13 -4.65 34.73
N ALA A 483 -2.64 -3.88 35.68
CA ALA A 483 -2.02 -3.69 36.98
C ALA A 483 -2.96 -4.21 38.09
N LYS A 484 -2.42 -5.02 39.00
CA LYS A 484 -3.18 -5.66 40.08
C LYS A 484 -2.47 -5.53 41.41
N ASP A 485 -3.14 -4.98 42.41
CA ASP A 485 -2.67 -5.04 43.79
C ASP A 485 -2.94 -6.43 44.38
N LYS A 486 -1.89 -7.18 44.71
CA LYS A 486 -1.97 -8.51 45.27
C LYS A 486 -2.59 -8.52 46.68
N GLY A 487 -2.48 -7.41 47.42
CA GLY A 487 -3.01 -7.28 48.76
C GLY A 487 -4.53 -7.13 48.81
N THR A 488 -5.05 -6.23 47.97
CA THR A 488 -6.52 -5.95 47.94
C THR A 488 -7.25 -6.70 46.84
N GLY A 489 -6.54 -7.27 45.88
CA GLY A 489 -7.10 -7.90 44.69
C GLY A 489 -7.68 -6.93 43.66
N LYS A 490 -7.57 -5.61 43.88
CA LYS A 490 -7.99 -4.59 42.89
C LYS A 490 -7.15 -4.64 41.64
N GLU A 491 -7.79 -4.46 40.53
CA GLU A 491 -7.19 -4.56 39.22
C GLU A 491 -7.67 -3.44 38.29
N GLN A 492 -6.79 -2.92 37.49
CA GLN A 492 -7.07 -1.99 36.39
C GLN A 492 -6.29 -2.42 35.15
N SER A 493 -6.86 -2.18 33.99
CA SER A 493 -6.21 -2.50 32.72
C SER A 493 -6.36 -1.39 31.70
N ILE A 494 -5.38 -1.31 30.81
CA ILE A 494 -5.47 -0.52 29.60
C ILE A 494 -5.16 -1.43 28.41
N THR A 495 -6.08 -1.51 27.47
CA THR A 495 -5.72 -1.93 26.11
C THR A 495 -5.18 -0.69 25.42
N ILE A 496 -4.03 -0.78 24.80
CA ILE A 496 -3.50 0.34 24.03
C ILE A 496 -4.45 0.51 22.85
N GLN A 497 -5.50 1.27 23.10
CA GLN A 497 -6.38 1.77 22.07
C GLN A 497 -5.78 3.08 21.59
N ASN A 498 -5.88 3.31 20.30
CA ASN A 498 -5.37 4.48 19.61
C ASN A 498 -5.44 5.73 20.49
N SER A 499 -4.32 6.17 21.00
CA SER A 499 -4.25 7.27 21.99
C SER A 499 -4.58 8.64 21.37
N GLY A 500 -5.12 8.68 20.16
CA GLY A 500 -5.21 9.94 19.47
C GLY A 500 -6.47 10.24 18.70
N ASN A 501 -7.13 9.31 18.01
CA ASN A 501 -7.94 9.77 16.89
C ASN A 501 -9.41 9.33 16.88
N MET A 502 -9.77 8.13 17.35
CA MET A 502 -11.16 7.68 17.25
C MET A 502 -11.62 6.91 18.50
N SER A 503 -12.76 7.27 19.06
CA SER A 503 -13.45 6.49 20.09
C SER A 503 -14.21 5.31 19.44
N LYS A 504 -14.71 4.37 20.26
CA LYS A 504 -15.57 3.29 19.73
C LYS A 504 -16.82 3.85 19.05
N GLU A 505 -17.40 4.90 19.63
CA GLU A 505 -18.55 5.61 19.07
C GLU A 505 -18.20 6.28 17.73
N ASP A 506 -16.98 6.86 17.60
CA ASP A 506 -16.53 7.46 16.33
C ASP A 506 -16.33 6.39 15.25
N ILE A 507 -15.77 5.21 15.63
CA ILE A 507 -15.62 4.08 14.69
C ILE A 507 -16.99 3.58 14.21
N GLU A 508 -17.96 3.41 15.12
CA GLU A 508 -19.32 3.00 14.76
C GLU A 508 -20.04 4.04 13.90
N LYS A 509 -19.82 5.33 14.18
CA LYS A 509 -20.33 6.41 13.35
C LYS A 509 -19.72 6.41 11.96
N ALA A 510 -18.40 6.27 11.87
CA ALA A 510 -17.70 6.19 10.59
C ALA A 510 -18.13 4.95 9.77
N GLN A 511 -18.40 3.81 10.43
CA GLN A 511 -18.97 2.63 9.77
C GLN A 511 -20.35 2.92 9.16
N LYS A 512 -21.26 3.54 9.94
CA LYS A 512 -22.60 3.90 9.44
C LYS A 512 -22.53 4.88 8.28
N GLU A 513 -21.63 5.88 8.35
CA GLU A 513 -21.40 6.82 7.26
C GLU A 513 -20.83 6.10 6.01
N ALA A 514 -19.91 5.15 6.18
CA ALA A 514 -19.38 4.35 5.07
C ALA A 514 -20.47 3.47 4.43
N GLU A 515 -21.36 2.84 5.23
CA GLU A 515 -22.49 2.06 4.73
C GLU A 515 -23.52 2.93 3.98
N MET A 516 -23.84 4.12 4.49
CA MET A 516 -24.76 5.04 3.83
C MET A 516 -24.26 5.51 2.47
N HIS A 517 -22.95 5.68 2.31
CA HIS A 517 -22.34 6.08 1.04
C HIS A 517 -22.08 4.91 0.08
N ALA A 518 -22.11 3.65 0.56
CA ALA A 518 -21.83 2.47 -0.28
C ALA A 518 -22.79 2.37 -1.47
N ASP A 519 -24.08 2.63 -1.29
CA ASP A 519 -25.09 2.60 -2.36
C ASP A 519 -24.93 3.77 -3.35
N GLU A 520 -24.56 4.96 -2.86
CA GLU A 520 -24.27 6.11 -3.71
C GLU A 520 -22.98 5.90 -4.51
N ASP A 521 -21.93 5.38 -3.86
CA ASP A 521 -20.66 5.07 -4.49
C ASP A 521 -20.81 3.96 -5.54
N LYS A 522 -21.66 2.97 -5.30
CA LYS A 522 -21.98 1.92 -6.28
C LYS A 522 -22.67 2.49 -7.52
N LYS A 523 -23.68 3.33 -7.36
CA LYS A 523 -24.37 3.98 -8.48
C LYS A 523 -23.43 4.86 -9.29
N LYS A 524 -22.59 5.65 -8.62
CA LYS A 524 -21.59 6.51 -9.26
C LYS A 524 -20.56 5.70 -10.03
N ARG A 525 -20.12 4.57 -9.48
CA ARG A 525 -19.20 3.64 -10.16
C ARG A 525 -19.82 3.10 -11.43
N GLU A 526 -21.06 2.62 -11.39
CA GLU A 526 -21.78 2.12 -12.55
C GLU A 526 -21.91 3.20 -13.66
N THR A 527 -22.11 4.46 -13.28
CA THR A 527 -22.11 5.59 -14.22
C THR A 527 -20.73 5.84 -14.84
N VAL A 528 -19.65 5.76 -14.03
CA VAL A 528 -18.26 5.90 -14.53
C VAL A 528 -17.90 4.77 -15.47
N ASP A 529 -18.29 3.53 -15.14
CA ASP A 529 -18.04 2.37 -15.99
C ASP A 529 -18.78 2.51 -17.33
N ALA A 530 -20.01 3.00 -17.33
CA ALA A 530 -20.78 3.29 -18.55
C ALA A 530 -20.14 4.43 -19.39
N LYS A 531 -19.61 5.48 -18.75
CA LYS A 531 -18.82 6.55 -19.42
C LYS A 531 -17.58 5.99 -20.10
N ASN A 532 -16.83 5.16 -19.40
CA ASN A 532 -15.61 4.53 -19.94
C ASN A 532 -15.95 3.60 -21.13
N GLN A 533 -17.05 2.85 -21.06
CA GLN A 533 -17.52 2.03 -22.17
C GLN A 533 -17.87 2.89 -23.38
N LEU A 534 -18.59 4.01 -23.20
CA LEU A 534 -18.92 4.93 -24.26
C LEU A 534 -17.69 5.56 -24.90
N GLU A 535 -16.72 6.02 -24.10
CA GLU A 535 -15.46 6.56 -24.62
C GLU A 535 -14.65 5.54 -25.41
N ASN A 536 -14.60 4.29 -24.95
CA ASN A 536 -13.94 3.20 -25.67
C ASN A 536 -14.66 2.87 -26.98
N ALA A 537 -15.99 2.80 -26.98
CA ALA A 537 -16.78 2.55 -28.18
C ALA A 537 -16.59 3.68 -29.22
N ILE A 538 -16.63 4.94 -28.80
CA ILE A 538 -16.34 6.10 -29.64
C ILE A 538 -14.91 6.04 -30.22
N TYR A 539 -13.93 5.69 -29.39
CA TYR A 539 -12.53 5.57 -29.82
C TYR A 539 -12.34 4.48 -30.89
N GLN A 540 -12.94 3.30 -30.66
CA GLN A 540 -12.89 2.20 -31.64
C GLN A 540 -13.60 2.57 -32.93
N ALA A 541 -14.79 3.19 -32.84
CA ALA A 541 -15.54 3.66 -34.00
C ALA A 541 -14.74 4.64 -34.86
N LYS A 542 -14.06 5.60 -34.24
CA LYS A 542 -13.22 6.59 -34.93
C LYS A 542 -12.01 5.96 -35.62
N LYS A 543 -11.48 4.86 -35.12
CA LYS A 543 -10.34 4.15 -35.73
C LYS A 543 -10.73 3.30 -36.93
N MET A 544 -11.98 2.79 -36.98
CA MET A 544 -12.42 1.89 -38.06
C MET A 544 -12.16 2.42 -39.47
N PRO A 545 -12.43 3.70 -39.84
CA PRO A 545 -12.14 4.22 -41.17
C PRO A 545 -10.66 4.21 -41.54
N ASP A 546 -9.77 4.36 -40.56
CA ASP A 546 -8.33 4.35 -40.79
C ASP A 546 -7.73 2.94 -40.87
N GLU A 547 -8.20 2.03 -40.04
CA GLU A 547 -7.74 0.63 -40.01
C GLU A 547 -8.19 -0.16 -41.25
N PHE A 548 -9.33 0.22 -41.84
CA PHE A 548 -9.96 -0.52 -42.94
C PHE A 548 -10.13 0.34 -44.20
N LYS A 549 -9.18 1.26 -44.47
CA LYS A 549 -9.25 2.24 -45.57
C LYS A 549 -9.74 1.71 -46.93
N ASP A 550 -9.36 0.48 -47.28
CA ASP A 550 -9.65 -0.13 -48.58
C ASP A 550 -10.97 -0.94 -48.63
N LYS A 551 -11.66 -1.05 -47.47
CA LYS A 551 -12.84 -1.90 -47.29
C LYS A 551 -14.10 -1.17 -46.82
N ILE A 552 -13.99 0.14 -46.56
CA ILE A 552 -15.10 0.99 -46.09
C ILE A 552 -15.48 1.97 -47.20
N SER A 553 -16.78 1.96 -47.58
CA SER A 553 -17.33 2.92 -48.52
C SER A 553 -17.42 4.33 -47.89
N ASP A 554 -17.49 5.37 -48.75
CA ASP A 554 -17.66 6.75 -48.27
C ASP A 554 -19.00 6.96 -47.55
N ASP A 555 -20.02 6.18 -47.88
CA ASP A 555 -21.31 6.20 -47.18
C ASP A 555 -21.22 5.53 -45.80
N ASP A 556 -20.45 4.44 -45.65
CA ASP A 556 -20.22 3.79 -44.38
C ASP A 556 -19.37 4.71 -43.47
N LYS A 557 -18.37 5.45 -43.99
CA LYS A 557 -17.60 6.45 -43.23
C LYS A 557 -18.49 7.56 -42.67
N LYS A 558 -19.42 8.08 -43.51
CA LYS A 558 -20.40 9.09 -43.06
C LYS A 558 -21.31 8.55 -41.96
N ALA A 559 -21.79 7.31 -42.11
CA ALA A 559 -22.64 6.67 -41.11
C ALA A 559 -21.90 6.49 -39.75
N ILE A 560 -20.61 6.11 -39.79
CA ILE A 560 -19.78 6.02 -38.59
C ILE A 560 -19.61 7.41 -37.96
N ASP A 561 -19.27 8.44 -38.75
CA ASP A 561 -19.09 9.80 -38.27
C ASP A 561 -20.36 10.39 -37.63
N GLU A 562 -21.54 10.11 -38.23
CA GLU A 562 -22.81 10.56 -37.67
C GLU A 562 -23.14 9.82 -36.35
N ALA A 563 -22.91 8.53 -36.28
CA ALA A 563 -23.14 7.71 -35.09
C ALA A 563 -22.17 8.14 -33.97
N VAL A 564 -20.91 8.43 -34.28
CA VAL A 564 -19.93 8.95 -33.33
C VAL A 564 -20.33 10.32 -32.80
N LYS A 565 -20.74 11.26 -33.67
CA LYS A 565 -21.20 12.59 -33.27
C LYS A 565 -22.44 12.53 -32.35
N GLU A 566 -23.33 11.60 -32.60
CA GLU A 566 -24.49 11.40 -31.72
C GLU A 566 -24.07 10.87 -30.36
N ALA A 567 -23.21 9.83 -30.32
CA ALA A 567 -22.66 9.26 -29.10
C ALA A 567 -21.87 10.29 -28.26
N GLU A 568 -21.12 11.18 -28.91
CA GLU A 568 -20.37 12.25 -28.25
C GLU A 568 -21.23 13.26 -27.49
N LYS A 569 -22.50 13.45 -27.86
CA LYS A 569 -23.43 14.34 -27.14
C LYS A 569 -23.74 13.83 -25.74
N HIS A 570 -23.68 12.53 -25.54
CA HIS A 570 -23.95 11.87 -24.27
C HIS A 570 -22.70 11.62 -23.41
N LYS A 571 -21.53 12.00 -23.87
CA LYS A 571 -20.24 11.75 -23.22
C LYS A 571 -20.18 12.31 -21.77
N ASP A 572 -20.83 13.45 -21.54
CA ASP A 572 -20.83 14.12 -20.23
C ASP A 572 -22.11 13.84 -19.41
N ALA A 573 -22.99 12.92 -19.85
CA ALA A 573 -24.17 12.54 -19.11
C ALA A 573 -23.80 11.92 -17.74
N ASP A 574 -24.63 12.22 -16.74
CA ASP A 574 -24.46 11.69 -15.38
C ASP A 574 -25.46 10.55 -15.07
N ASP A 575 -26.22 10.11 -16.08
CA ASP A 575 -27.16 9.01 -15.99
C ASP A 575 -26.63 7.75 -16.70
N LYS A 576 -26.58 6.63 -15.97
CA LYS A 576 -26.07 5.35 -16.47
C LYS A 576 -26.88 4.84 -17.67
N ASP A 577 -28.22 4.88 -17.56
CA ASP A 577 -29.09 4.31 -18.57
C ASP A 577 -28.99 5.09 -19.89
N GLU A 578 -28.78 6.41 -19.81
CA GLU A 578 -28.50 7.28 -20.96
C GLU A 578 -27.16 6.92 -21.63
N LEU A 579 -26.12 6.69 -20.86
CA LEU A 579 -24.80 6.30 -21.35
C LEU A 579 -24.81 4.92 -22.01
N GLU A 580 -25.45 3.93 -21.38
CA GLU A 580 -25.60 2.58 -21.93
C GLU A 580 -26.46 2.58 -23.22
N ALA A 581 -27.50 3.41 -23.27
CA ALA A 581 -28.29 3.59 -24.49
C ALA A 581 -27.45 4.19 -25.63
N ALA A 582 -26.58 5.15 -25.34
CA ALA A 582 -25.67 5.73 -26.33
C ALA A 582 -24.63 4.71 -26.84
N VAL A 583 -24.06 3.89 -25.94
CA VAL A 583 -23.17 2.77 -26.34
C VAL A 583 -23.89 1.80 -27.27
N LYS A 584 -25.09 1.42 -26.90
CA LYS A 584 -25.90 0.50 -27.71
C LYS A 584 -26.23 1.08 -29.08
N ALA A 585 -26.68 2.33 -29.13
CA ALA A 585 -27.01 3.01 -30.38
C ALA A 585 -25.78 3.10 -31.31
N LEU A 586 -24.61 3.44 -30.77
CA LEU A 586 -23.35 3.47 -31.51
C LEU A 586 -22.99 2.08 -32.06
N ASN A 587 -23.05 1.04 -31.21
CA ASN A 587 -22.77 -0.33 -31.62
C ASN A 587 -23.76 -0.85 -32.68
N ASP A 588 -25.06 -0.58 -32.53
CA ASP A 588 -26.11 -0.98 -33.48
C ASP A 588 -25.89 -0.31 -34.85
N ALA A 589 -25.39 0.91 -34.90
CA ALA A 589 -25.06 1.63 -36.12
C ALA A 589 -23.79 1.07 -36.82
N ILE A 590 -22.82 0.60 -36.07
CA ILE A 590 -21.51 0.14 -36.59
C ILE A 590 -21.54 -1.35 -36.95
N MET A 591 -22.32 -2.17 -36.21
CA MET A 591 -22.34 -3.62 -36.39
C MET A 591 -22.66 -4.08 -37.83
N PRO A 592 -23.59 -3.46 -38.58
CA PRO A 592 -23.85 -3.82 -39.99
C PRO A 592 -22.66 -3.53 -40.90
N ILE A 593 -21.90 -2.45 -40.59
CA ILE A 593 -20.71 -2.06 -41.35
C ILE A 593 -19.61 -3.09 -41.13
N GLY A 594 -19.36 -3.44 -39.85
CA GLY A 594 -18.42 -4.49 -39.48
C GLY A 594 -18.74 -5.85 -40.11
N ALA A 595 -20.02 -6.25 -40.15
CA ALA A 595 -20.46 -7.49 -40.78
C ALA A 595 -20.18 -7.52 -42.27
N LYS A 596 -20.44 -6.40 -42.99
CA LYS A 596 -20.11 -6.28 -44.43
C LYS A 596 -18.60 -6.44 -44.68
N MET A 597 -17.78 -5.86 -43.81
CA MET A 597 -16.31 -5.93 -43.90
C MET A 597 -15.78 -7.35 -43.71
N TYR A 598 -16.33 -8.08 -42.72
CA TYR A 598 -15.99 -9.49 -42.51
C TYR A 598 -16.43 -10.38 -43.69
N GLN A 599 -17.59 -10.12 -44.29
CA GLN A 599 -18.07 -10.83 -45.47
C GLN A 599 -17.17 -10.58 -46.69
N GLN A 600 -16.79 -9.32 -46.96
CA GLN A 600 -15.87 -8.96 -48.03
C GLN A 600 -14.49 -9.59 -47.84
N ALA A 601 -13.96 -9.60 -46.59
CA ALA A 601 -12.70 -10.26 -46.29
C ALA A 601 -12.73 -11.79 -46.46
N ALA A 602 -13.89 -12.41 -46.25
CA ALA A 602 -14.08 -13.84 -46.48
C ALA A 602 -14.20 -14.15 -47.98
N ASP A 603 -14.84 -13.26 -48.75
CA ASP A 603 -14.98 -13.40 -50.20
C ASP A 603 -13.66 -13.13 -50.95
N ASP A 604 -12.86 -12.18 -50.48
CA ASP A 604 -11.52 -11.91 -50.98
C ASP A 604 -10.56 -13.09 -50.74
N LYS A 605 -10.63 -13.76 -49.60
CA LYS A 605 -9.88 -15.00 -49.33
C LYS A 605 -10.29 -16.15 -50.22
N LYS A 606 -11.60 -16.33 -50.48
CA LYS A 606 -12.10 -17.34 -51.44
C LYS A 606 -11.71 -17.05 -52.88
N ALA A 607 -11.61 -15.75 -53.25
CA ALA A 607 -11.17 -15.34 -54.58
C ALA A 607 -9.67 -15.51 -54.81
N ASP A 608 -8.85 -15.41 -53.75
CA ASP A 608 -7.40 -15.68 -53.80
C ASP A 608 -7.10 -17.19 -53.80
N GLU A 609 -7.82 -18.01 -53.03
CA GLU A 609 -7.73 -19.47 -53.07
C GLU A 609 -8.18 -20.03 -54.44
N SER A 610 -9.15 -19.39 -55.13
CA SER A 610 -9.58 -19.79 -56.48
C SER A 610 -8.60 -19.37 -57.59
N LYS A 611 -7.63 -18.51 -57.34
CA LYS A 611 -6.57 -18.13 -58.28
C LYS A 611 -5.32 -19.00 -58.17
N ASP A 612 -5.08 -19.59 -57.02
CA ASP A 612 -3.96 -20.53 -56.81
C ASP A 612 -4.28 -21.95 -57.32
N ASP A 613 -5.55 -22.33 -57.41
CA ASP A 613 -5.96 -23.65 -57.95
C ASP A 613 -5.84 -23.79 -59.51
N LYS A 614 -5.37 -22.75 -60.22
CA LYS A 614 -5.10 -22.80 -61.68
C LYS A 614 -3.65 -22.94 -62.09
N LYS A 615 -2.76 -23.22 -61.16
CA LYS A 615 -1.31 -23.41 -61.42
C LYS A 615 -0.68 -24.55 -60.64
N SER A 616 -1.23 -25.73 -60.67
CA SER A 616 -0.42 -26.96 -60.44
C SER A 616 -1.21 -28.20 -60.81
N ASP A 617 -1.20 -28.51 -62.07
CA ASP A 617 -1.37 -29.88 -62.56
C ASP A 617 0.03 -30.41 -62.74
N LYS A 618 0.51 -31.27 -61.86
CA LYS A 618 1.50 -32.35 -61.93
C LYS A 618 2.28 -32.49 -60.63
N ASP A 619 1.86 -33.46 -59.84
CA ASP A 619 2.67 -34.57 -59.34
C ASP A 619 1.89 -35.38 -58.27
N GLU A 620 2.05 -36.68 -58.35
CA GLU A 620 1.32 -37.76 -57.67
C GLU A 620 1.56 -37.81 -56.15
N PRO A 621 0.67 -38.48 -55.35
CA PRO A 621 0.74 -38.50 -53.90
C PRO A 621 1.73 -39.52 -53.38
N VAL A 622 2.51 -39.17 -52.37
CA VAL A 622 3.28 -40.11 -51.54
C VAL A 622 2.54 -40.27 -50.19
N GLU A 623 2.14 -41.51 -49.92
CA GLU A 623 1.64 -41.99 -48.64
C GLU A 623 2.70 -41.77 -47.52
N GLY A 624 2.32 -41.27 -46.41
CA GLY A 624 3.11 -41.16 -45.20
C GLY A 624 2.34 -41.67 -43.98
N GLU A 625 2.85 -42.71 -43.37
CA GLU A 625 2.32 -43.45 -42.23
C GLU A 625 2.03 -42.63 -40.98
N VAL A 626 0.92 -43.02 -40.33
CA VAL A 626 0.61 -42.68 -38.93
C VAL A 626 1.52 -43.46 -37.99
N VAL A 627 2.19 -42.77 -37.12
CA VAL A 627 2.85 -43.39 -35.94
C VAL A 627 2.17 -42.88 -34.69
N ASP A 628 1.45 -43.79 -34.05
CA ASP A 628 1.04 -43.71 -32.64
C ASP A 628 2.25 -43.87 -31.75
N GLU A 629 2.47 -42.97 -30.80
CA GLU A 629 3.22 -43.28 -29.61
C GLU A 629 2.58 -42.69 -28.34
N LYS A 630 2.53 -43.58 -27.40
CA LYS A 630 2.05 -43.75 -26.05
C LYS A 630 2.27 -42.55 -25.08
#